data_bbd6d3d13383d823e4b6185ee6c7c76c
#
_entry.id   bbd6d3d13383d823e4b6185ee6c7c76c
#
_cell.length_a   1.000
_cell.length_b   1.000
_cell.length_c   1.000
_cell.angle_alpha   90.00
_cell.angle_beta   90.00
_cell.angle_gamma   90.00
#
_symmetry.space_group_name_H-M   'P 1'
#
loop_
_entity.id
_entity.type
_entity.pdbx_description
1 polymer ?
#
loop_
_entity_poly.entity_id
_entity_poly.type
_entity_poly.pdbx_seq_one_letter_code
_entity_poly.pdbx_strand_id
1 'polypeptide(L)'
;MKVKLSSYVSQFLVDHGITHAFTVTGGGAMHLNDSLGHQEGLTCVYNHHEQACAIAAESYARIHNKIAALCVTTGPGGTNAMTGVVGGFLDSIPMLVISGQVRFDTTARSTGLALRAMGDQEFDITKSAAAMTKYAEMVTDPKRIRYCLEKAYYIATTGRPGPCWIDIPVNFQGSYIETEELEGFEPAEYEAEQAPAIPDETVDLILDKIRSAKRPVFYAGNGIRISGGYEDFRKVVELLGIPVATGWDSIDAIEDEHPLYVGRGGIMGDRAGNFAVQNADLVFACGNRLSIRQVGYNWKTWAREAYVIVNDVDEAELKKPTLHVDLPVWGDAKELLAKMVSRLEAEQAAGNTPLFKESSWVERCQEWKAKYPVVQKKHYEDMKHTNVYAFIKELSSRLSEGQVTVVGNGSACVVGSHAYVIKKGQRFIINSAIASMGYDLPAAIGAVVAEHGNLALNREALKHDDIKDVILVTGDGSIQMNIQELQTIIHHQMPVKIFVINNQGYHSIRQTQTNLFEKHFVGIGPESGDLSFPDMGKLAPAYGYPFFRCETNAQLDETISKVLAVKGPAICEIMVSTEQKFEPKSATKRLEDGTLVSPPLEDLAPFLDRDEFYSNMIIKPIS
;
A
#
# COMPACT_ATOMS: atom_id res chain seq x y z
N MET A 1 -9.26 -14.19 -38.28
CA MET A 1 -8.02 -13.49 -38.78
C MET A 1 -6.78 -14.15 -38.16
N LYS A 2 -5.77 -14.43 -38.99
CA LYS A 2 -4.57 -15.14 -38.54
C LYS A 2 -3.56 -14.16 -37.93
N VAL A 3 -3.26 -14.32 -36.65
CA VAL A 3 -2.33 -13.45 -35.91
C VAL A 3 -1.31 -14.27 -35.09
N LYS A 4 -0.14 -13.70 -34.81
CA LYS A 4 0.84 -14.32 -33.89
C LYS A 4 0.28 -14.24 -32.46
N LEU A 5 0.38 -15.33 -31.68
CA LEU A 5 -0.20 -15.38 -30.32
C LEU A 5 0.34 -14.27 -29.42
N SER A 6 1.65 -14.00 -29.47
CA SER A 6 2.23 -12.91 -28.66
C SER A 6 1.72 -11.52 -29.06
N SER A 7 1.40 -11.30 -30.36
CA SER A 7 0.77 -10.05 -30.83
C SER A 7 -0.70 -9.96 -30.38
N TYR A 8 -1.40 -11.09 -30.29
CA TYR A 8 -2.74 -11.14 -29.69
C TYR A 8 -2.69 -10.74 -28.21
N VAL A 9 -1.70 -11.23 -27.46
CA VAL A 9 -1.52 -10.86 -26.04
C VAL A 9 -1.28 -9.36 -25.88
N SER A 10 -0.37 -8.77 -26.66
CA SER A 10 -0.09 -7.34 -26.57
C SER A 10 -1.30 -6.46 -26.97
N GLN A 11 -2.04 -6.88 -28.01
CA GLN A 11 -3.27 -6.18 -28.41
C GLN A 11 -4.36 -6.29 -27.34
N PHE A 12 -4.51 -7.47 -26.71
CA PHE A 12 -5.44 -7.67 -25.60
C PHE A 12 -5.21 -6.67 -24.45
N LEU A 13 -3.94 -6.41 -24.09
CA LEU A 13 -3.63 -5.41 -23.07
C LEU A 13 -4.12 -4.01 -23.44
N VAL A 14 -3.87 -3.59 -24.69
CA VAL A 14 -4.32 -2.28 -25.20
C VAL A 14 -5.84 -2.19 -25.24
N ASP A 15 -6.52 -3.22 -25.75
CA ASP A 15 -7.98 -3.26 -25.85
C ASP A 15 -8.67 -3.18 -24.46
N HIS A 16 -7.96 -3.58 -23.40
CA HIS A 16 -8.43 -3.49 -22.00
C HIS A 16 -7.89 -2.26 -21.26
N GLY A 17 -7.35 -1.27 -21.98
CA GLY A 17 -6.91 0.01 -21.44
C GLY A 17 -5.61 -0.05 -20.63
N ILE A 18 -4.83 -1.13 -20.73
CA ILE A 18 -3.51 -1.25 -20.14
C ILE A 18 -2.51 -0.58 -21.08
N THR A 19 -1.95 0.54 -20.64
CA THR A 19 -1.06 1.40 -21.45
C THR A 19 0.42 1.21 -21.14
N HIS A 20 0.74 0.58 -20.01
CA HIS A 20 2.12 0.33 -19.57
C HIS A 20 2.31 -1.11 -19.11
N ALA A 21 3.46 -1.69 -19.45
CA ALA A 21 3.90 -3.00 -18.99
C ALA A 21 5.32 -2.92 -18.42
N PHE A 22 5.53 -3.43 -17.22
CA PHE A 22 6.83 -3.45 -16.56
C PHE A 22 7.55 -4.77 -16.88
N THR A 23 8.82 -4.73 -17.28
CA THR A 23 9.45 -5.94 -17.80
C THR A 23 10.97 -5.95 -17.67
N VAL A 24 11.53 -7.15 -17.56
CA VAL A 24 12.90 -7.49 -17.88
C VAL A 24 12.85 -8.50 -19.02
N THR A 25 13.63 -8.28 -20.09
CA THR A 25 13.66 -9.18 -21.25
C THR A 25 14.34 -10.50 -20.94
N GLY A 26 13.89 -11.59 -21.59
CA GLY A 26 14.53 -12.89 -21.41
C GLY A 26 14.13 -13.92 -22.47
N GLY A 27 14.94 -14.96 -22.65
CA GLY A 27 14.80 -15.96 -23.71
C GLY A 27 13.45 -16.69 -23.72
N GLY A 28 12.93 -17.07 -22.54
CA GLY A 28 11.63 -17.74 -22.42
C GLY A 28 10.44 -16.85 -22.73
N ALA A 29 10.61 -15.52 -22.77
CA ALA A 29 9.59 -14.53 -23.12
C ALA A 29 9.91 -13.76 -24.40
N MET A 30 10.81 -14.25 -25.26
CA MET A 30 11.34 -13.50 -26.41
C MET A 30 10.28 -12.96 -27.34
N HIS A 31 9.26 -13.75 -27.67
CA HIS A 31 8.17 -13.31 -28.55
C HIS A 31 7.19 -12.35 -27.85
N LEU A 32 6.98 -12.53 -26.53
CA LEU A 32 6.18 -11.58 -25.74
C LEU A 32 6.91 -10.23 -25.65
N ASN A 33 8.21 -10.23 -25.31
CA ASN A 33 9.00 -9.01 -25.23
C ASN A 33 9.02 -8.23 -26.55
N ASP A 34 9.19 -8.94 -27.69
CA ASP A 34 9.16 -8.35 -29.03
C ASP A 34 7.77 -7.72 -29.32
N SER A 35 6.70 -8.48 -29.09
CA SER A 35 5.34 -7.99 -29.37
C SER A 35 4.92 -6.85 -28.46
N LEU A 36 5.24 -6.91 -27.16
CA LEU A 36 4.95 -5.83 -26.19
C LEU A 36 5.71 -4.54 -26.54
N GLY A 37 7.01 -4.68 -26.86
CA GLY A 37 7.87 -3.54 -27.17
C GLY A 37 7.52 -2.81 -28.49
N HIS A 38 6.82 -3.46 -29.41
CA HIS A 38 6.40 -2.88 -30.69
C HIS A 38 4.89 -2.62 -30.78
N GLN A 39 4.13 -2.88 -29.71
CA GLN A 39 2.68 -2.68 -29.71
C GLN A 39 2.34 -1.18 -29.63
N GLU A 40 1.63 -0.67 -30.64
CA GLU A 40 1.07 0.67 -30.59
C GLU A 40 0.06 0.80 -29.44
N GLY A 41 0.14 1.89 -28.68
CA GLY A 41 -0.71 2.13 -27.51
C GLY A 41 -0.21 1.49 -26.20
N LEU A 42 0.86 0.70 -26.25
CA LEU A 42 1.51 0.10 -25.08
C LEU A 42 2.95 0.59 -24.94
N THR A 43 3.35 0.94 -23.73
CA THR A 43 4.72 1.35 -23.43
C THR A 43 5.36 0.40 -22.42
N CYS A 44 6.52 -0.17 -22.76
CA CYS A 44 7.28 -0.99 -21.84
C CYS A 44 8.18 -0.14 -20.95
N VAL A 45 8.13 -0.38 -19.64
CA VAL A 45 9.04 0.18 -18.64
C VAL A 45 10.05 -0.90 -18.29
N TYR A 46 11.30 -0.70 -18.65
CA TYR A 46 12.36 -1.67 -18.43
C TYR A 46 13.07 -1.40 -17.11
N ASN A 47 12.94 -2.34 -16.18
CA ASN A 47 13.64 -2.36 -14.90
C ASN A 47 14.89 -3.26 -14.97
N HIS A 48 15.69 -3.27 -13.91
CA HIS A 48 16.90 -4.10 -13.81
C HIS A 48 16.68 -5.40 -13.03
N HIS A 49 15.49 -5.58 -12.42
CA HIS A 49 15.14 -6.77 -11.65
C HIS A 49 13.63 -7.04 -11.72
N GLU A 50 13.21 -8.29 -11.80
CA GLU A 50 11.80 -8.65 -11.93
C GLU A 50 10.98 -8.36 -10.66
N GLN A 51 11.63 -8.39 -9.49
CA GLN A 51 11.00 -7.91 -8.26
C GLN A 51 10.62 -6.42 -8.39
N ALA A 52 11.52 -5.63 -8.98
CA ALA A 52 11.25 -4.22 -9.23
C ALA A 52 10.13 -4.02 -10.26
N CYS A 53 10.06 -4.85 -11.31
CA CYS A 53 8.93 -4.83 -12.26
C CYS A 53 7.59 -5.07 -11.56
N ALA A 54 7.53 -6.09 -10.70
CA ALA A 54 6.30 -6.45 -9.99
C ALA A 54 5.87 -5.36 -8.99
N ILE A 55 6.82 -4.78 -8.24
CA ILE A 55 6.56 -3.70 -7.30
C ILE A 55 6.15 -2.41 -8.04
N ALA A 56 6.81 -2.08 -9.16
CA ALA A 56 6.44 -0.91 -9.95
C ALA A 56 5.04 -1.04 -10.57
N ALA A 57 4.71 -2.24 -11.08
CA ALA A 57 3.37 -2.55 -11.57
C ALA A 57 2.31 -2.41 -10.45
N GLU A 58 2.61 -2.92 -9.25
CA GLU A 58 1.74 -2.80 -8.07
C GLU A 58 1.48 -1.35 -7.71
N SER A 59 2.54 -0.55 -7.58
CA SER A 59 2.43 0.87 -7.23
C SER A 59 1.65 1.67 -8.31
N TYR A 60 1.93 1.40 -9.58
CA TYR A 60 1.19 1.98 -10.71
C TYR A 60 -0.32 1.68 -10.60
N ALA A 61 -0.66 0.40 -10.36
CA ALA A 61 -2.06 -0.02 -10.21
C ALA A 61 -2.74 0.64 -9.01
N ARG A 62 -2.03 0.74 -7.88
CA ARG A 62 -2.51 1.35 -6.64
C ARG A 62 -2.85 2.84 -6.80
N ILE A 63 -2.08 3.57 -7.59
CA ILE A 63 -2.30 5.01 -7.83
C ILE A 63 -3.46 5.23 -8.80
N HIS A 64 -3.45 4.53 -9.91
CA HIS A 64 -4.48 4.65 -10.95
C HIS A 64 -5.81 3.98 -10.59
N ASN A 65 -5.80 3.08 -9.61
CA ASN A 65 -6.91 2.17 -9.31
C ASN A 65 -7.35 1.36 -10.55
N LYS A 66 -6.38 0.93 -11.36
CA LYS A 66 -6.55 0.16 -12.58
C LYS A 66 -5.57 -1.01 -12.59
N ILE A 67 -5.87 -2.04 -13.35
CA ILE A 67 -4.98 -3.18 -13.50
C ILE A 67 -3.67 -2.77 -14.17
N ALA A 68 -2.54 -3.28 -13.66
CA ALA A 68 -1.22 -3.15 -14.29
C ALA A 68 -0.77 -4.47 -14.89
N ALA A 69 0.06 -4.42 -15.94
CA ALA A 69 0.70 -5.58 -16.51
C ALA A 69 2.19 -5.65 -16.19
N LEU A 70 2.69 -6.86 -15.96
CA LEU A 70 4.12 -7.13 -15.97
C LEU A 70 4.42 -8.37 -16.82
N CYS A 71 5.57 -8.36 -17.49
CA CYS A 71 6.04 -9.49 -18.27
C CYS A 71 7.43 -9.92 -17.81
N VAL A 72 7.57 -11.21 -17.48
CA VAL A 72 8.84 -11.80 -17.01
C VAL A 72 9.17 -13.09 -17.77
N THR A 73 10.44 -13.47 -17.77
CA THR A 73 10.87 -14.71 -18.44
C THR A 73 10.68 -15.95 -17.56
N THR A 74 11.00 -17.12 -18.09
CA THR A 74 10.93 -18.41 -17.39
C THR A 74 11.92 -18.48 -16.23
N GLY A 75 11.71 -19.41 -15.31
CA GLY A 75 12.60 -19.71 -14.20
C GLY A 75 12.78 -18.51 -13.25
N PRO A 76 14.00 -17.94 -13.18
CA PRO A 76 14.29 -16.85 -12.24
C PRO A 76 13.44 -15.60 -12.49
N GLY A 77 12.97 -15.34 -13.72
CA GLY A 77 12.09 -14.23 -14.00
C GLY A 77 10.80 -14.29 -13.19
N GLY A 78 10.14 -15.45 -13.20
CA GLY A 78 8.93 -15.66 -12.39
C GLY A 78 9.24 -15.65 -10.89
N THR A 79 10.26 -16.39 -10.43
CA THR A 79 10.56 -16.50 -8.99
C THR A 79 11.00 -15.17 -8.37
N ASN A 80 11.74 -14.34 -9.12
CA ASN A 80 12.14 -13.00 -8.66
C ASN A 80 10.94 -12.05 -8.50
N ALA A 81 9.91 -12.17 -9.34
CA ALA A 81 8.72 -11.31 -9.28
C ALA A 81 7.81 -11.57 -8.07
N MET A 82 7.93 -12.74 -7.41
CA MET A 82 7.00 -13.22 -6.39
C MET A 82 6.78 -12.23 -5.24
N THR A 83 7.81 -11.58 -4.75
CA THR A 83 7.68 -10.61 -3.63
C THR A 83 6.74 -9.45 -3.98
N GLY A 84 6.86 -8.88 -5.18
CA GLY A 84 5.96 -7.80 -5.61
C GLY A 84 4.54 -8.29 -5.87
N VAL A 85 4.39 -9.49 -6.42
CA VAL A 85 3.07 -10.10 -6.68
C VAL A 85 2.34 -10.41 -5.38
N VAL A 86 3.00 -11.00 -4.37
CA VAL A 86 2.37 -11.26 -3.07
C VAL A 86 1.99 -9.95 -2.35
N GLY A 87 2.78 -8.88 -2.55
CA GLY A 87 2.42 -7.54 -2.08
C GLY A 87 1.08 -7.08 -2.63
N GLY A 88 0.92 -7.17 -3.95
CA GLY A 88 -0.35 -6.86 -4.62
C GLY A 88 -1.51 -7.75 -4.16
N PHE A 89 -1.27 -9.06 -3.96
CA PHE A 89 -2.29 -10.00 -3.48
C PHE A 89 -2.81 -9.64 -2.09
N LEU A 90 -1.92 -9.38 -1.15
CA LEU A 90 -2.30 -9.08 0.23
C LEU A 90 -2.95 -7.70 0.39
N ASP A 91 -2.55 -6.72 -0.44
CA ASP A 91 -3.10 -5.36 -0.41
C ASP A 91 -4.25 -5.17 -1.42
N SER A 92 -4.70 -6.26 -2.09
CA SER A 92 -5.84 -6.24 -3.02
C SER A 92 -5.63 -5.34 -4.25
N ILE A 93 -4.45 -5.39 -4.85
CA ILE A 93 -4.08 -4.59 -6.01
C ILE A 93 -4.17 -5.45 -7.29
N PRO A 94 -4.96 -5.05 -8.31
CA PRO A 94 -5.12 -5.82 -9.52
C PRO A 94 -3.86 -5.79 -10.39
N MET A 95 -3.36 -6.97 -10.75
CA MET A 95 -2.17 -7.12 -11.61
C MET A 95 -2.38 -8.29 -12.58
N LEU A 96 -1.98 -8.12 -13.84
CA LEU A 96 -1.87 -9.19 -14.82
C LEU A 96 -0.41 -9.55 -15.02
N VAL A 97 0.00 -10.68 -14.45
CA VAL A 97 1.35 -11.23 -14.58
C VAL A 97 1.39 -12.16 -15.77
N ILE A 98 2.27 -11.89 -16.73
CA ILE A 98 2.50 -12.71 -17.90
C ILE A 98 3.93 -13.22 -17.81
N SER A 99 4.12 -14.53 -17.74
CA SER A 99 5.45 -15.14 -17.80
C SER A 99 5.65 -15.95 -19.08
N GLY A 100 6.86 -15.90 -19.57
CA GLY A 100 7.29 -16.84 -20.59
C GLY A 100 7.72 -18.17 -19.97
N GLN A 101 7.61 -19.25 -20.74
CA GLN A 101 8.01 -20.60 -20.35
C GLN A 101 8.83 -21.24 -21.47
N VAL A 102 9.60 -22.28 -21.15
CA VAL A 102 10.22 -23.13 -22.16
C VAL A 102 9.20 -23.73 -23.10
N ARG A 103 9.62 -24.37 -24.19
CA ARG A 103 8.68 -25.05 -25.10
C ARG A 103 7.79 -26.02 -24.33
N PHE A 104 6.49 -26.03 -24.61
CA PHE A 104 5.52 -26.87 -23.89
C PHE A 104 5.92 -28.36 -23.92
N ASP A 105 6.32 -28.88 -25.09
CA ASP A 105 6.76 -30.25 -25.28
C ASP A 105 8.06 -30.62 -24.53
N THR A 106 8.76 -29.65 -24.01
CA THR A 106 9.95 -29.85 -23.17
C THR A 106 9.70 -29.54 -21.68
N THR A 107 8.46 -29.29 -21.28
CA THR A 107 8.12 -29.12 -19.86
C THR A 107 7.90 -30.46 -19.17
N ALA A 108 8.22 -30.53 -17.88
CA ALA A 108 7.86 -31.68 -17.03
C ALA A 108 6.33 -31.90 -17.04
N ARG A 109 5.53 -30.82 -17.07
CA ARG A 109 4.06 -30.86 -17.13
C ARG A 109 3.56 -31.62 -18.33
N SER A 110 4.17 -31.47 -19.52
CA SER A 110 3.74 -32.14 -20.74
C SER A 110 3.86 -33.67 -20.69
N THR A 111 4.71 -34.19 -19.82
CA THR A 111 4.96 -35.64 -19.65
C THR A 111 3.98 -36.31 -18.69
N GLY A 112 3.28 -35.57 -17.84
CA GLY A 112 2.49 -36.11 -16.73
C GLY A 112 3.30 -36.76 -15.61
N LEU A 113 4.65 -36.73 -15.69
CA LEU A 113 5.52 -37.31 -14.68
C LEU A 113 5.87 -36.31 -13.57
N ALA A 114 6.18 -36.82 -12.38
CA ALA A 114 6.61 -36.00 -11.23
C ALA A 114 8.09 -35.57 -11.35
N LEU A 115 8.47 -34.99 -12.48
CA LEU A 115 9.80 -34.41 -12.69
C LEU A 115 9.88 -33.03 -12.04
N ARG A 116 11.07 -32.65 -11.58
CA ARG A 116 11.33 -31.29 -11.09
C ARG A 116 11.42 -30.29 -12.26
N ALA A 117 12.09 -30.68 -13.32
CA ALA A 117 12.26 -29.95 -14.57
C ALA A 117 12.71 -30.92 -15.66
N MET A 118 12.47 -30.59 -16.92
CA MET A 118 12.97 -31.28 -18.10
C MET A 118 13.60 -30.29 -19.09
N GLY A 119 12.97 -29.13 -19.28
CA GLY A 119 13.48 -28.05 -20.12
C GLY A 119 14.59 -27.25 -19.44
N ASP A 120 15.39 -26.58 -20.27
CA ASP A 120 16.45 -25.69 -19.77
C ASP A 120 15.84 -24.45 -19.08
N GLN A 121 16.22 -24.18 -17.82
CA GLN A 121 15.67 -23.13 -16.97
C GLN A 121 14.16 -23.29 -16.66
N GLU A 122 13.59 -24.44 -16.89
CA GLU A 122 12.18 -24.71 -16.57
C GLU A 122 11.90 -24.59 -15.08
N PHE A 123 10.85 -23.87 -14.75
CA PHE A 123 10.17 -23.91 -13.45
C PHE A 123 8.67 -23.75 -13.66
N ASP A 124 7.85 -24.65 -13.11
CA ASP A 124 6.40 -24.52 -13.15
C ASP A 124 5.92 -23.48 -12.15
N ILE A 125 6.03 -22.22 -12.53
CA ILE A 125 5.73 -21.07 -11.67
C ILE A 125 4.28 -21.03 -11.21
N THR A 126 3.35 -21.61 -11.99
CA THR A 126 1.91 -21.55 -11.68
C THR A 126 1.57 -22.24 -10.37
N LYS A 127 2.33 -23.27 -9.98
CA LYS A 127 2.15 -23.95 -8.68
C LYS A 127 2.50 -23.04 -7.50
N SER A 128 3.55 -22.24 -7.64
CA SER A 128 3.95 -21.27 -6.61
C SER A 128 3.04 -20.03 -6.64
N ALA A 129 2.71 -19.56 -7.84
CA ALA A 129 1.85 -18.41 -8.05
C ALA A 129 0.41 -18.64 -7.52
N ALA A 130 -0.09 -19.85 -7.53
CA ALA A 130 -1.43 -20.19 -7.02
C ALA A 130 -1.65 -19.78 -5.54
N ALA A 131 -0.59 -19.71 -4.74
CA ALA A 131 -0.68 -19.28 -3.34
C ALA A 131 -0.71 -17.75 -3.15
N MET A 132 -0.40 -16.99 -4.20
CA MET A 132 -0.26 -15.53 -4.13
C MET A 132 -0.98 -14.80 -5.27
N THR A 133 -1.91 -15.47 -5.92
CA THR A 133 -2.75 -14.92 -6.99
C THR A 133 -4.17 -15.45 -6.86
N LYS A 134 -5.12 -14.74 -7.45
CA LYS A 134 -6.52 -15.19 -7.52
C LYS A 134 -6.71 -16.31 -8.58
N TYR A 135 -5.83 -16.34 -9.58
CA TYR A 135 -5.83 -17.32 -10.65
C TYR A 135 -4.42 -17.46 -11.23
N ALA A 136 -3.98 -18.67 -11.47
CA ALA A 136 -2.70 -18.97 -12.11
C ALA A 136 -2.83 -20.15 -13.05
N GLU A 137 -2.53 -19.96 -14.35
CA GLU A 137 -2.62 -21.01 -15.36
C GLU A 137 -1.45 -20.96 -16.34
N MET A 138 -0.90 -22.14 -16.69
CA MET A 138 -0.04 -22.31 -17.85
C MET A 138 -0.90 -22.60 -19.07
N VAL A 139 -0.73 -21.83 -20.14
CA VAL A 139 -1.39 -22.09 -21.42
C VAL A 139 -0.86 -23.41 -22.00
N THR A 140 -1.72 -24.41 -22.11
CA THR A 140 -1.39 -25.76 -22.62
C THR A 140 -1.86 -26.02 -24.06
N ASP A 141 -2.72 -25.16 -24.58
CA ASP A 141 -3.20 -25.10 -25.94
C ASP A 141 -3.26 -23.64 -26.42
N PRO A 142 -2.61 -23.28 -27.54
CA PRO A 142 -2.67 -21.92 -28.08
C PRO A 142 -4.10 -21.37 -28.30
N LYS A 143 -5.08 -22.22 -28.57
CA LYS A 143 -6.48 -21.82 -28.75
C LYS A 143 -7.15 -21.31 -27.48
N ARG A 144 -6.62 -21.65 -26.32
CA ARG A 144 -7.13 -21.19 -25.01
C ARG A 144 -6.60 -19.82 -24.58
N ILE A 145 -5.72 -19.18 -25.34
CA ILE A 145 -5.10 -17.92 -24.94
C ILE A 145 -6.13 -16.84 -24.61
N ARG A 146 -7.19 -16.73 -25.42
CA ARG A 146 -8.28 -15.77 -25.19
C ARG A 146 -8.98 -16.05 -23.85
N TYR A 147 -9.40 -17.30 -23.64
CA TYR A 147 -10.03 -17.73 -22.39
C TYR A 147 -9.16 -17.40 -21.15
N CYS A 148 -7.86 -17.76 -21.21
CA CYS A 148 -6.95 -17.52 -20.09
C CYS A 148 -6.79 -16.02 -19.78
N LEU A 149 -6.65 -15.17 -20.80
CA LEU A 149 -6.48 -13.72 -20.62
C LEU A 149 -7.77 -13.06 -20.13
N GLU A 150 -8.91 -13.36 -20.74
CA GLU A 150 -10.22 -12.82 -20.33
C GLU A 150 -10.55 -13.22 -18.89
N LYS A 151 -10.33 -14.50 -18.53
CA LYS A 151 -10.53 -15.01 -17.17
C LYS A 151 -9.61 -14.32 -16.17
N ALA A 152 -8.31 -14.22 -16.49
CA ALA A 152 -7.34 -13.57 -15.61
C ALA A 152 -7.68 -12.08 -15.38
N TYR A 153 -8.03 -11.36 -16.44
CA TYR A 153 -8.43 -9.96 -16.36
C TYR A 153 -9.69 -9.79 -15.51
N TYR A 154 -10.72 -10.59 -15.78
CA TYR A 154 -11.98 -10.53 -15.04
C TYR A 154 -11.78 -10.81 -13.55
N ILE A 155 -11.11 -11.90 -13.22
CA ILE A 155 -10.87 -12.30 -11.82
C ILE A 155 -9.97 -11.26 -11.10
N ALA A 156 -8.96 -10.70 -11.80
CA ALA A 156 -8.08 -9.70 -11.20
C ALA A 156 -8.81 -8.41 -10.80
N THR A 157 -9.86 -8.04 -11.54
CA THR A 157 -10.55 -6.75 -11.40
C THR A 157 -11.92 -6.83 -10.74
N THR A 158 -12.43 -8.03 -10.44
CA THR A 158 -13.78 -8.24 -9.93
C THR A 158 -13.77 -8.70 -8.46
N GLY A 159 -14.76 -8.27 -7.69
CA GLY A 159 -14.86 -8.54 -6.26
C GLY A 159 -13.70 -7.89 -5.50
N ARG A 160 -13.04 -8.63 -4.59
CA ARG A 160 -11.77 -8.19 -4.00
C ARG A 160 -10.68 -8.29 -5.06
N PRO A 161 -10.09 -7.19 -5.56
CA PRO A 161 -9.09 -7.24 -6.63
C PRO A 161 -7.81 -7.98 -6.20
N GLY A 162 -7.01 -8.38 -7.17
CA GLY A 162 -5.72 -9.00 -6.89
C GLY A 162 -5.00 -9.51 -8.14
N PRO A 163 -3.76 -9.98 -8.03
CA PRO A 163 -2.98 -10.50 -9.14
C PRO A 163 -3.59 -11.77 -9.73
N CYS A 164 -3.44 -11.92 -11.06
CA CYS A 164 -3.61 -13.17 -11.79
C CYS A 164 -2.36 -13.44 -12.63
N TRP A 165 -2.02 -14.70 -12.88
CA TRP A 165 -0.77 -15.12 -13.52
C TRP A 165 -1.02 -16.08 -14.69
N ILE A 166 -0.56 -15.71 -15.88
CA ILE A 166 -0.61 -16.53 -17.08
C ILE A 166 0.80 -16.86 -17.54
N ASP A 167 1.13 -18.16 -17.61
CA ASP A 167 2.42 -18.69 -18.05
C ASP A 167 2.33 -19.22 -19.47
N ILE A 168 3.12 -18.69 -20.40
CA ILE A 168 2.94 -18.95 -21.84
C ILE A 168 4.21 -19.58 -22.43
N PRO A 169 4.16 -20.88 -22.85
CA PRO A 169 5.28 -21.54 -23.49
C PRO A 169 5.77 -20.84 -24.78
N VAL A 170 7.09 -20.76 -24.96
CA VAL A 170 7.72 -19.97 -26.02
C VAL A 170 7.32 -20.43 -27.43
N ASN A 171 7.08 -21.73 -27.64
CA ASN A 171 6.59 -22.22 -28.92
C ASN A 171 5.13 -21.80 -29.21
N PHE A 172 4.33 -21.58 -28.16
CA PHE A 172 2.97 -21.04 -28.33
C PHE A 172 3.03 -19.53 -28.57
N GLN A 173 3.89 -18.78 -27.87
CA GLN A 173 4.08 -17.36 -28.11
C GLN A 173 4.36 -17.04 -29.58
N GLY A 174 5.18 -17.89 -30.24
CA GLY A 174 5.54 -17.77 -31.67
C GLY A 174 4.52 -18.35 -32.64
N SER A 175 3.54 -19.10 -32.19
CA SER A 175 2.54 -19.73 -33.05
C SER A 175 1.55 -18.71 -33.62
N TYR A 176 0.92 -19.08 -34.76
CA TYR A 176 -0.17 -18.34 -35.38
C TYR A 176 -1.50 -18.96 -35.01
N ILE A 177 -2.44 -18.13 -34.60
CA ILE A 177 -3.81 -18.53 -34.21
C ILE A 177 -4.84 -17.85 -35.09
N GLU A 178 -5.99 -18.49 -35.30
CA GLU A 178 -7.16 -17.88 -35.94
C GLU A 178 -8.08 -17.33 -34.86
N THR A 179 -8.27 -16.02 -34.84
CA THR A 179 -8.98 -15.31 -33.72
C THR A 179 -10.43 -15.74 -33.59
N GLU A 180 -11.07 -16.16 -34.70
CA GLU A 180 -12.46 -16.64 -34.73
C GLU A 180 -12.63 -18.05 -34.12
N GLU A 181 -11.53 -18.80 -33.96
CA GLU A 181 -11.53 -20.14 -33.37
C GLU A 181 -11.20 -20.15 -31.88
N LEU A 182 -10.92 -18.99 -31.30
CA LEU A 182 -10.51 -18.90 -29.88
C LEU A 182 -11.71 -19.04 -28.95
N GLU A 183 -11.54 -19.89 -27.96
CA GLU A 183 -12.47 -20.04 -26.84
C GLU A 183 -12.48 -18.78 -25.98
N GLY A 184 -13.66 -18.22 -25.68
CA GLY A 184 -13.83 -17.09 -24.76
C GLY A 184 -14.15 -17.55 -23.33
N PHE A 185 -14.02 -16.63 -22.38
CA PHE A 185 -14.42 -16.84 -21.00
C PHE A 185 -15.80 -16.25 -20.74
N GLU A 186 -16.65 -17.00 -20.03
CA GLU A 186 -17.98 -16.52 -19.64
C GLU A 186 -17.97 -16.10 -18.16
N PRO A 187 -18.27 -14.83 -17.85
CA PRO A 187 -18.27 -14.31 -16.45
C PRO A 187 -19.11 -15.14 -15.47
N ALA A 188 -20.20 -15.75 -15.95
CA ALA A 188 -21.06 -16.62 -15.14
C ALA A 188 -20.31 -17.80 -14.48
N GLU A 189 -19.16 -18.20 -15.01
CA GLU A 189 -18.30 -19.22 -14.39
C GLU A 189 -17.75 -18.79 -13.02
N TYR A 190 -17.77 -17.47 -12.72
CA TYR A 190 -17.17 -16.90 -11.51
C TYR A 190 -18.16 -16.06 -10.66
N GLU A 191 -19.37 -15.81 -11.14
CA GLU A 191 -20.35 -14.94 -10.47
C GLU A 191 -20.74 -15.39 -9.06
N ALA A 192 -20.74 -16.70 -8.79
CA ALA A 192 -21.13 -17.25 -7.49
C ALA A 192 -20.21 -16.87 -6.31
N GLU A 193 -19.01 -16.37 -6.61
CA GLU A 193 -18.02 -15.95 -5.60
C GLU A 193 -18.06 -14.45 -5.30
N GLN A 194 -18.98 -13.71 -5.91
CA GLN A 194 -19.04 -12.25 -5.77
C GLN A 194 -19.92 -11.82 -4.60
N ALA A 195 -19.56 -10.67 -4.02
CA ALA A 195 -20.38 -10.04 -2.99
C ALA A 195 -21.76 -9.68 -3.59
N PRO A 196 -22.86 -9.92 -2.84
CA PRO A 196 -24.19 -9.55 -3.27
C PRO A 196 -24.40 -8.04 -3.26
N ALA A 197 -25.44 -7.57 -3.95
CA ALA A 197 -25.91 -6.21 -3.83
C ALA A 197 -26.35 -5.92 -2.38
N ILE A 198 -26.01 -4.75 -1.87
CA ILE A 198 -26.36 -4.35 -0.50
C ILE A 198 -27.84 -3.94 -0.45
N PRO A 199 -28.67 -4.57 0.40
CA PRO A 199 -30.06 -4.20 0.56
C PRO A 199 -30.23 -2.74 1.08
N ASP A 200 -31.23 -2.04 0.59
CA ASP A 200 -31.53 -0.67 1.01
C ASP A 200 -31.85 -0.59 2.51
N GLU A 201 -32.51 -1.61 3.06
CA GLU A 201 -32.81 -1.74 4.49
C GLU A 201 -31.56 -1.82 5.35
N THR A 202 -30.48 -2.40 4.81
CA THR A 202 -29.18 -2.43 5.50
C THR A 202 -28.59 -1.02 5.60
N VAL A 203 -28.71 -0.22 4.55
CA VAL A 203 -28.25 1.18 4.55
C VAL A 203 -29.06 1.99 5.56
N ASP A 204 -30.38 1.86 5.54
CA ASP A 204 -31.28 2.55 6.49
C ASP A 204 -30.94 2.16 7.95
N LEU A 205 -30.68 0.87 8.20
CA LEU A 205 -30.25 0.39 9.53
C LEU A 205 -28.92 1.01 9.97
N ILE A 206 -27.94 1.11 9.09
CA ILE A 206 -26.64 1.75 9.39
C ILE A 206 -26.88 3.21 9.80
N LEU A 207 -27.65 3.96 9.02
CA LEU A 207 -27.93 5.37 9.30
C LEU A 207 -28.70 5.56 10.61
N ASP A 208 -29.67 4.68 10.92
CA ASP A 208 -30.41 4.71 12.18
C ASP A 208 -29.53 4.40 13.39
N LYS A 209 -28.59 3.44 13.25
CA LYS A 209 -27.61 3.15 14.30
C LYS A 209 -26.70 4.35 14.56
N ILE A 210 -26.18 4.99 13.51
CA ILE A 210 -25.36 6.20 13.62
C ILE A 210 -26.16 7.34 14.27
N ARG A 211 -27.41 7.57 13.86
CA ARG A 211 -28.29 8.61 14.41
C ARG A 211 -28.54 8.42 15.91
N SER A 212 -28.64 7.18 16.37
CA SER A 212 -28.91 6.85 17.77
C SER A 212 -27.68 6.73 18.67
N ALA A 213 -26.50 6.66 18.08
CA ALA A 213 -25.23 6.60 18.82
C ALA A 213 -24.92 7.95 19.49
N LYS A 214 -24.15 7.91 20.58
CA LYS A 214 -23.65 9.11 21.28
C LYS A 214 -22.20 9.42 20.91
N ARG A 215 -21.44 8.41 20.57
CA ARG A 215 -20.00 8.49 20.28
C ARG A 215 -19.63 7.66 19.05
N PRO A 216 -20.28 7.89 17.89
CA PRO A 216 -19.94 7.15 16.67
C PRO A 216 -18.59 7.56 16.10
N VAL A 217 -17.88 6.61 15.49
CA VAL A 217 -16.65 6.85 14.73
C VAL A 217 -16.75 6.17 13.38
N PHE A 218 -16.42 6.89 12.31
CA PHE A 218 -16.17 6.31 10.99
C PHE A 218 -14.71 5.87 10.93
N TYR A 219 -14.43 4.57 10.75
CA TYR A 219 -13.08 4.04 10.61
C TYR A 219 -12.80 3.70 9.15
N ALA A 220 -12.21 4.66 8.43
CA ALA A 220 -11.98 4.56 6.99
C ALA A 220 -10.81 3.64 6.66
N GLY A 221 -11.02 2.74 5.68
CA GLY A 221 -10.01 1.84 5.15
C GLY A 221 -9.67 2.10 3.68
N ASN A 222 -8.60 1.49 3.19
CA ASN A 222 -8.14 1.66 1.80
C ASN A 222 -9.09 1.03 0.77
N GLY A 223 -9.95 0.09 1.18
CA GLY A 223 -11.00 -0.47 0.34
C GLY A 223 -11.93 0.59 -0.27
N ILE A 224 -12.10 1.73 0.39
CA ILE A 224 -12.83 2.89 -0.14
C ILE A 224 -12.20 3.40 -1.45
N ARG A 225 -10.86 3.49 -1.50
CA ARG A 225 -10.17 3.89 -2.74
C ARG A 225 -10.17 2.77 -3.77
N ILE A 226 -9.88 1.54 -3.34
CA ILE A 226 -9.81 0.36 -4.22
C ILE A 226 -11.14 0.13 -4.94
N SER A 227 -12.28 0.28 -4.25
CA SER A 227 -13.61 0.18 -4.85
C SER A 227 -13.94 1.34 -5.80
N GLY A 228 -13.21 2.45 -5.74
CA GLY A 228 -13.54 3.70 -6.45
C GLY A 228 -14.64 4.52 -5.77
N GLY A 229 -14.89 4.29 -4.47
CA GLY A 229 -15.90 5.00 -3.66
C GLY A 229 -15.39 6.28 -2.97
N TYR A 230 -14.21 6.79 -3.33
CA TYR A 230 -13.56 7.89 -2.61
C TYR A 230 -14.38 9.19 -2.59
N GLU A 231 -14.95 9.59 -3.73
CA GLU A 231 -15.74 10.82 -3.81
C GLU A 231 -17.06 10.71 -3.02
N ASP A 232 -17.68 9.53 -3.03
CA ASP A 232 -18.88 9.28 -2.23
C ASP A 232 -18.55 9.24 -0.74
N PHE A 233 -17.41 8.68 -0.36
CA PHE A 233 -16.91 8.75 1.03
C PHE A 233 -16.76 10.19 1.50
N ARG A 234 -16.18 11.07 0.70
CA ARG A 234 -16.03 12.49 1.04
C ARG A 234 -17.39 13.15 1.33
N LYS A 235 -18.40 12.89 0.49
CA LYS A 235 -19.75 13.39 0.70
C LYS A 235 -20.41 12.79 1.97
N VAL A 236 -20.26 11.48 2.17
CA VAL A 236 -20.80 10.79 3.35
C VAL A 236 -20.22 11.38 4.64
N VAL A 237 -18.91 11.66 4.70
CA VAL A 237 -18.27 12.28 5.86
C VAL A 237 -18.92 13.62 6.21
N GLU A 238 -19.10 14.51 5.23
CA GLU A 238 -19.72 15.82 5.45
C GLU A 238 -21.18 15.70 5.91
N LEU A 239 -21.95 14.80 5.29
CA LEU A 239 -23.38 14.66 5.57
C LEU A 239 -23.65 13.91 6.88
N LEU A 240 -22.77 12.99 7.29
CA LEU A 240 -22.87 12.32 8.59
C LEU A 240 -22.50 13.23 9.75
N GLY A 241 -21.41 13.97 9.65
CA GLY A 241 -20.90 14.84 10.72
C GLY A 241 -20.28 14.10 11.90
N ILE A 242 -19.79 12.87 11.72
CA ILE A 242 -19.16 12.06 12.78
C ILE A 242 -17.62 12.08 12.67
N PRO A 243 -16.87 11.89 13.77
CA PRO A 243 -15.43 11.77 13.74
C PRO A 243 -14.95 10.65 12.81
N VAL A 244 -13.87 10.92 12.07
CA VAL A 244 -13.23 9.98 11.15
C VAL A 244 -11.85 9.62 11.66
N ALA A 245 -11.63 8.33 11.89
CA ALA A 245 -10.30 7.74 12.09
C ALA A 245 -9.86 7.00 10.83
N THR A 246 -8.55 6.90 10.60
CA THR A 246 -7.98 6.16 9.48
C THR A 246 -7.12 4.99 9.95
N GLY A 247 -7.03 3.97 9.10
CA GLY A 247 -6.09 2.86 9.29
C GLY A 247 -4.68 3.20 8.78
N TRP A 248 -3.78 2.24 8.94
CA TRP A 248 -2.37 2.37 8.58
C TRP A 248 -2.10 2.64 7.09
N ASP A 249 -2.87 2.03 6.21
CA ASP A 249 -2.77 2.09 4.75
C ASP A 249 -3.79 3.04 4.10
N SER A 250 -4.52 3.78 4.92
CA SER A 250 -5.56 4.70 4.49
C SER A 250 -5.40 6.11 5.10
N ILE A 251 -4.19 6.46 5.54
CA ILE A 251 -3.95 7.78 6.15
C ILE A 251 -4.24 8.94 5.20
N ASP A 252 -4.19 8.69 3.89
CA ASP A 252 -4.47 9.67 2.83
C ASP A 252 -5.96 9.76 2.45
N ALA A 253 -6.86 9.04 3.15
CA ALA A 253 -8.29 9.06 2.87
C ALA A 253 -8.93 10.42 3.18
N ILE A 254 -8.37 11.15 4.15
CA ILE A 254 -8.87 12.46 4.59
C ILE A 254 -7.69 13.32 5.03
N GLU A 255 -7.74 14.63 4.78
CA GLU A 255 -6.69 15.57 5.17
C GLU A 255 -6.65 15.81 6.68
N ASP A 256 -5.45 16.03 7.22
CA ASP A 256 -5.23 16.23 8.66
C ASP A 256 -5.95 17.46 9.22
N GLU A 257 -6.19 18.49 8.41
CA GLU A 257 -6.89 19.71 8.82
C GLU A 257 -8.41 19.61 8.77
N HIS A 258 -8.95 18.47 8.28
CA HIS A 258 -10.39 18.29 8.22
C HIS A 258 -11.01 18.32 9.63
N PRO A 259 -12.11 19.08 9.85
CA PRO A 259 -12.68 19.26 11.19
C PRO A 259 -13.22 17.97 11.83
N LEU A 260 -13.53 16.96 11.04
CA LEU A 260 -13.99 15.66 11.53
C LEU A 260 -12.87 14.62 11.66
N TYR A 261 -11.66 14.90 11.12
CA TYR A 261 -10.56 13.97 11.24
C TYR A 261 -9.97 13.96 12.64
N VAL A 262 -9.91 12.78 13.27
CA VAL A 262 -9.44 12.65 14.67
C VAL A 262 -8.05 12.05 14.79
N GLY A 263 -7.60 11.25 13.82
CA GLY A 263 -6.29 10.62 13.86
C GLY A 263 -6.28 9.20 13.33
N ARG A 264 -5.21 8.47 13.65
CA ARG A 264 -4.88 7.13 13.14
C ARG A 264 -5.01 6.10 14.25
N GLY A 265 -5.86 5.08 14.03
CA GLY A 265 -6.02 3.99 14.98
C GLY A 265 -5.00 2.86 14.78
N GLY A 266 -4.81 2.04 15.81
CA GLY A 266 -4.01 0.83 15.75
C GLY A 266 -2.74 0.83 16.60
N ILE A 267 -1.93 -0.24 16.47
CA ILE A 267 -0.72 -0.47 17.28
C ILE A 267 0.37 0.59 17.08
N MET A 268 0.38 1.21 15.92
CA MET A 268 1.22 2.33 15.53
C MET A 268 0.37 3.56 15.20
N GLY A 269 -0.83 3.64 15.73
CA GLY A 269 -1.69 4.81 15.63
C GLY A 269 -1.28 5.90 16.62
N ASP A 270 -1.92 7.06 16.51
CA ASP A 270 -1.77 8.14 17.47
C ASP A 270 -2.74 7.98 18.67
N ARG A 271 -2.54 8.80 19.70
CA ARG A 271 -3.38 8.72 20.91
C ARG A 271 -4.81 9.14 20.63
N ALA A 272 -5.01 10.19 19.85
CA ALA A 272 -6.34 10.73 19.57
C ALA A 272 -7.20 9.74 18.79
N GLY A 273 -6.64 9.15 17.72
CA GLY A 273 -7.31 8.11 16.93
C GLY A 273 -7.68 6.89 17.78
N ASN A 274 -6.74 6.42 18.61
CA ASN A 274 -7.02 5.29 19.49
C ASN A 274 -8.02 5.63 20.61
N PHE A 275 -7.95 6.82 21.23
CA PHE A 275 -8.97 7.25 22.20
C PHE A 275 -10.36 7.32 21.57
N ALA A 276 -10.47 7.86 20.35
CA ALA A 276 -11.75 7.96 19.66
C ALA A 276 -12.36 6.57 19.39
N VAL A 277 -11.58 5.65 18.80
CA VAL A 277 -12.06 4.29 18.49
C VAL A 277 -12.40 3.50 19.75
N GLN A 278 -11.54 3.57 20.78
CA GLN A 278 -11.72 2.78 22.00
C GLN A 278 -12.85 3.30 22.91
N ASN A 279 -13.13 4.61 22.92
CA ASN A 279 -14.23 5.20 23.67
C ASN A 279 -15.55 5.27 22.87
N ALA A 280 -15.57 4.83 21.61
CA ALA A 280 -16.77 4.83 20.79
C ALA A 280 -17.85 3.90 21.35
N ASP A 281 -19.11 4.27 21.15
CA ASP A 281 -20.26 3.37 21.34
C ASP A 281 -20.79 2.81 20.00
N LEU A 282 -20.26 3.31 18.88
CA LEU A 282 -20.44 2.77 17.55
C LEU A 282 -19.18 2.98 16.71
N VAL A 283 -18.69 1.91 16.08
CA VAL A 283 -17.63 1.98 15.07
C VAL A 283 -18.19 1.51 13.74
N PHE A 284 -18.18 2.39 12.74
CA PHE A 284 -18.49 2.04 11.36
C PHE A 284 -17.21 1.93 10.55
N ALA A 285 -16.75 0.71 10.31
CA ALA A 285 -15.56 0.41 9.51
C ALA A 285 -15.97 0.10 8.06
N CYS A 286 -15.57 0.94 7.13
CA CYS A 286 -15.89 0.81 5.71
C CYS A 286 -14.63 0.56 4.89
N GLY A 287 -14.62 -0.53 4.09
CA GLY A 287 -13.46 -0.92 3.30
C GLY A 287 -12.18 -1.07 4.13
N ASN A 288 -12.35 -1.44 5.40
CA ASN A 288 -11.29 -1.53 6.38
C ASN A 288 -11.21 -2.96 6.91
N ARG A 289 -10.22 -3.69 6.48
CA ARG A 289 -9.99 -5.09 6.82
C ARG A 289 -9.80 -5.33 8.33
N LEU A 290 -9.53 -4.29 9.12
CA LEU A 290 -9.28 -4.38 10.57
C LEU A 290 -8.24 -5.47 10.91
N SER A 291 -7.05 -5.34 10.31
CA SER A 291 -5.93 -6.26 10.57
C SER A 291 -5.41 -6.10 12.00
N ILE A 292 -4.54 -7.02 12.44
CA ILE A 292 -3.87 -6.94 13.75
C ILE A 292 -3.17 -5.58 13.97
N ARG A 293 -2.66 -4.95 12.92
CA ARG A 293 -2.09 -3.59 13.03
C ARG A 293 -3.11 -2.56 13.53
N GLN A 294 -4.39 -2.77 13.23
CA GLN A 294 -5.48 -1.83 13.58
C GLN A 294 -6.20 -2.21 14.87
N VAL A 295 -6.40 -3.50 15.13
CA VAL A 295 -7.13 -3.97 16.32
C VAL A 295 -6.21 -4.36 17.49
N GLY A 296 -4.91 -4.47 17.24
CA GLY A 296 -3.91 -4.85 18.23
C GLY A 296 -3.84 -6.34 18.50
N TYR A 297 -2.77 -6.76 19.19
CA TYR A 297 -2.60 -8.16 19.58
C TYR A 297 -3.58 -8.58 20.69
N ASN A 298 -4.05 -7.64 21.50
CA ASN A 298 -5.11 -7.83 22.48
C ASN A 298 -6.48 -7.45 21.87
N TRP A 299 -6.80 -8.04 20.71
CA TRP A 299 -7.99 -7.69 19.91
C TRP A 299 -9.32 -7.80 20.67
N LYS A 300 -9.38 -8.61 21.73
CA LYS A 300 -10.58 -8.73 22.58
C LYS A 300 -10.95 -7.43 23.29
N THR A 301 -10.01 -6.51 23.40
CA THR A 301 -10.21 -5.20 24.07
C THR A 301 -10.52 -4.09 23.07
N TRP A 302 -10.41 -4.38 21.77
CA TRP A 302 -10.64 -3.40 20.73
C TRP A 302 -12.13 -3.04 20.62
N ALA A 303 -12.46 -1.74 20.67
CA ALA A 303 -13.81 -1.20 20.54
C ALA A 303 -14.84 -1.97 21.41
N ARG A 304 -14.45 -2.39 22.61
CA ARG A 304 -15.13 -3.40 23.45
C ARG A 304 -16.54 -3.02 23.91
N GLU A 305 -16.89 -1.73 23.88
CA GLU A 305 -18.24 -1.24 24.23
C GLU A 305 -18.99 -0.68 23.02
N ALA A 306 -18.39 -0.72 21.83
CA ALA A 306 -19.00 -0.23 20.62
C ALA A 306 -19.89 -1.28 19.92
N TYR A 307 -20.98 -0.82 19.31
CA TYR A 307 -21.66 -1.56 18.26
C TYR A 307 -20.82 -1.47 16.99
N VAL A 308 -20.33 -2.60 16.49
CA VAL A 308 -19.36 -2.66 15.39
C VAL A 308 -20.03 -3.04 14.09
N ILE A 309 -20.02 -2.11 13.14
CA ILE A 309 -20.47 -2.29 11.75
C ILE A 309 -19.24 -2.42 10.88
N VAL A 310 -19.15 -3.49 10.11
CA VAL A 310 -18.01 -3.70 9.18
C VAL A 310 -18.53 -3.98 7.77
N ASN A 311 -18.11 -3.16 6.83
CA ASN A 311 -18.30 -3.42 5.41
C ASN A 311 -17.02 -3.93 4.78
N ASP A 312 -17.11 -5.06 4.12
CA ASP A 312 -16.03 -5.63 3.31
C ASP A 312 -16.61 -6.40 2.11
N VAL A 313 -15.88 -6.41 1.00
CA VAL A 313 -16.24 -7.17 -0.21
C VAL A 313 -15.90 -8.65 -0.06
N ASP A 314 -15.03 -9.00 0.88
CA ASP A 314 -14.63 -10.38 1.20
C ASP A 314 -15.35 -10.86 2.47
N GLU A 315 -16.28 -11.81 2.30
CA GLU A 315 -17.06 -12.36 3.39
C GLU A 315 -16.21 -12.98 4.52
N ALA A 316 -15.04 -13.53 4.16
CA ALA A 316 -14.13 -14.14 5.14
C ALA A 316 -13.55 -13.10 6.12
N GLU A 317 -13.32 -11.87 5.67
CA GLU A 317 -12.87 -10.78 6.54
C GLU A 317 -13.91 -10.42 7.63
N LEU A 318 -15.19 -10.60 7.35
CA LEU A 318 -16.27 -10.36 8.31
C LEU A 318 -16.40 -11.48 9.37
N LYS A 319 -15.84 -12.65 9.10
CA LYS A 319 -15.96 -13.85 9.94
C LYS A 319 -14.69 -14.19 10.74
N LYS A 320 -13.63 -13.43 10.58
CA LYS A 320 -12.34 -13.75 11.22
C LYS A 320 -12.40 -13.61 12.75
N PRO A 321 -11.66 -14.47 13.50
CA PRO A 321 -11.80 -14.57 14.95
C PRO A 321 -11.22 -13.40 15.75
N THR A 322 -10.53 -12.46 15.08
CA THR A 322 -9.91 -11.28 15.70
C THR A 322 -10.86 -10.08 15.79
N LEU A 323 -12.11 -10.24 15.35
CA LEU A 323 -13.13 -9.20 15.41
C LEU A 323 -14.39 -9.71 16.09
N HIS A 324 -15.05 -8.80 16.79
CA HIS A 324 -16.46 -8.93 17.03
C HIS A 324 -17.19 -7.97 16.07
N VAL A 325 -18.20 -8.46 15.38
CA VAL A 325 -18.93 -7.70 14.38
C VAL A 325 -20.43 -7.85 14.69
N ASP A 326 -21.10 -6.74 15.03
CA ASP A 326 -22.53 -6.76 15.33
C ASP A 326 -23.37 -6.67 14.06
N LEU A 327 -22.91 -5.91 13.05
CA LEU A 327 -23.56 -5.79 11.76
C LEU A 327 -22.54 -6.02 10.63
N PRO A 328 -22.42 -7.25 10.12
CA PRO A 328 -21.62 -7.53 8.94
C PRO A 328 -22.36 -7.03 7.68
N VAL A 329 -21.67 -6.25 6.86
CA VAL A 329 -22.18 -5.73 5.58
C VAL A 329 -21.29 -6.29 4.47
N TRP A 330 -21.64 -7.48 3.97
CA TRP A 330 -20.96 -8.09 2.85
C TRP A 330 -21.39 -7.41 1.55
N GLY A 331 -20.51 -6.65 0.95
CA GLY A 331 -20.82 -5.89 -0.26
C GLY A 331 -19.73 -4.90 -0.63
N ASP A 332 -19.84 -4.35 -1.82
CA ASP A 332 -18.90 -3.37 -2.35
C ASP A 332 -19.01 -2.02 -1.63
N ALA A 333 -17.86 -1.45 -1.22
CA ALA A 333 -17.82 -0.20 -0.48
C ALA A 333 -18.32 0.99 -1.31
N LYS A 334 -18.10 1.02 -2.61
CA LYS A 334 -18.63 2.07 -3.49
C LYS A 334 -20.14 2.03 -3.57
N GLU A 335 -20.72 0.82 -3.70
CA GLU A 335 -22.19 0.66 -3.69
C GLU A 335 -22.79 1.15 -2.37
N LEU A 336 -22.19 0.73 -1.24
CA LEU A 336 -22.64 1.17 0.08
C LEU A 336 -22.62 2.70 0.20
N LEU A 337 -21.49 3.31 -0.11
CA LEU A 337 -21.30 4.76 0.02
C LEU A 337 -22.23 5.54 -0.93
N ALA A 338 -22.41 5.09 -2.17
CA ALA A 338 -23.35 5.72 -3.12
C ALA A 338 -24.80 5.67 -2.62
N LYS A 339 -25.24 4.53 -2.05
CA LYS A 339 -26.57 4.41 -1.43
C LYS A 339 -26.69 5.30 -0.20
N MET A 340 -25.65 5.37 0.64
CA MET A 340 -25.64 6.30 1.79
C MET A 340 -25.74 7.76 1.34
N VAL A 341 -24.99 8.17 0.28
CA VAL A 341 -25.10 9.52 -0.29
C VAL A 341 -26.55 9.82 -0.67
N SER A 342 -27.19 8.92 -1.41
CA SER A 342 -28.59 9.11 -1.85
C SER A 342 -29.56 9.32 -0.67
N ARG A 343 -29.42 8.54 0.41
CA ARG A 343 -30.26 8.69 1.62
C ARG A 343 -29.94 9.99 2.37
N LEU A 344 -28.67 10.32 2.53
CA LEU A 344 -28.23 11.51 3.25
C LEU A 344 -28.56 12.82 2.52
N GLU A 345 -28.54 12.83 1.17
CA GLU A 345 -28.99 13.97 0.37
C GLU A 345 -30.51 14.21 0.54
N ALA A 346 -31.30 13.14 0.70
CA ALA A 346 -32.73 13.27 1.04
C ALA A 346 -32.94 13.86 2.45
N GLU A 347 -32.15 13.44 3.43
CA GLU A 347 -32.13 14.04 4.78
C GLU A 347 -31.70 15.51 4.74
N GLN A 348 -30.73 15.85 3.89
CA GLN A 348 -30.28 17.23 3.68
C GLN A 348 -31.41 18.11 3.12
N ALA A 349 -32.13 17.63 2.13
CA ALA A 349 -33.27 18.34 1.56
C ALA A 349 -34.37 18.57 2.59
N ALA A 350 -34.49 17.68 3.59
CA ALA A 350 -35.42 17.81 4.73
C ALA A 350 -34.87 18.69 5.88
N GLY A 351 -33.65 19.20 5.78
CA GLY A 351 -33.00 20.03 6.82
C GLY A 351 -32.43 19.24 8.01
N ASN A 352 -32.17 17.94 7.82
CA ASN A 352 -31.72 17.01 8.86
C ASN A 352 -30.21 16.70 8.83
N THR A 353 -29.39 17.46 8.13
CA THR A 353 -27.93 17.27 8.12
C THR A 353 -27.21 18.35 8.94
N PRO A 354 -26.02 18.05 9.47
CA PRO A 354 -25.44 16.70 9.53
C PRO A 354 -26.35 15.74 10.29
N LEU A 355 -26.28 14.45 9.94
CA LEU A 355 -27.12 13.42 10.56
C LEU A 355 -26.88 13.30 12.06
N PHE A 356 -25.60 13.34 12.45
CA PHE A 356 -25.16 13.36 13.84
C PHE A 356 -25.07 14.80 14.37
N LYS A 357 -25.72 15.06 15.49
CA LYS A 357 -25.90 16.43 16.03
C LYS A 357 -25.19 16.67 17.38
N GLU A 358 -24.57 15.65 17.96
CA GLU A 358 -23.86 15.75 19.25
C GLU A 358 -22.46 16.37 19.07
N SER A 359 -22.37 17.69 19.06
CA SER A 359 -21.10 18.42 18.87
C SER A 359 -20.07 18.10 19.95
N SER A 360 -20.52 17.82 21.18
CA SER A 360 -19.63 17.52 22.32
C SER A 360 -18.71 16.32 22.08
N TRP A 361 -19.14 15.32 21.31
CA TRP A 361 -18.30 14.19 20.94
C TRP A 361 -17.23 14.59 19.92
N VAL A 362 -17.61 15.33 18.89
CA VAL A 362 -16.67 15.86 17.89
C VAL A 362 -15.65 16.78 18.57
N GLU A 363 -16.11 17.69 19.44
CA GLU A 363 -15.25 18.59 20.21
C GLU A 363 -14.26 17.80 21.07
N ARG A 364 -14.71 16.76 21.77
CA ARG A 364 -13.83 15.90 22.58
C ARG A 364 -12.75 15.21 21.74
N CYS A 365 -13.10 14.73 20.56
CA CYS A 365 -12.12 14.14 19.62
C CYS A 365 -11.08 15.17 19.16
N GLN A 366 -11.50 16.40 18.86
CA GLN A 366 -10.60 17.48 18.48
C GLN A 366 -9.72 17.95 19.64
N GLU A 367 -10.23 17.94 20.88
CA GLU A 367 -9.42 18.19 22.08
C GLU A 367 -8.28 17.18 22.22
N TRP A 368 -8.56 15.88 22.02
CA TRP A 368 -7.51 14.85 22.04
C TRP A 368 -6.45 15.07 20.95
N LYS A 369 -6.90 15.39 19.75
CA LYS A 369 -6.00 15.67 18.61
C LYS A 369 -5.07 16.86 18.91
N ALA A 370 -5.62 17.93 19.46
CA ALA A 370 -4.86 19.12 19.83
C ALA A 370 -3.91 18.86 21.01
N LYS A 371 -4.36 18.07 22.01
CA LYS A 371 -3.59 17.79 23.23
C LYS A 371 -2.43 16.82 23.02
N TYR A 372 -2.61 15.86 22.08
CA TYR A 372 -1.64 14.77 21.89
C TYR A 372 -1.05 14.73 20.48
N PRO A 373 -0.43 15.81 19.98
CA PRO A 373 0.21 15.78 18.68
C PRO A 373 1.36 14.76 18.67
N VAL A 374 1.48 14.01 17.58
CA VAL A 374 2.56 13.01 17.41
C VAL A 374 3.91 13.70 17.41
N VAL A 375 4.06 14.77 16.65
CA VAL A 375 5.29 15.54 16.58
C VAL A 375 5.27 16.64 17.65
N GLN A 376 6.17 16.52 18.61
CA GLN A 376 6.26 17.38 19.80
C GLN A 376 7.52 18.22 19.77
N LYS A 377 7.59 19.25 20.64
CA LYS A 377 8.74 20.14 20.76
C LYS A 377 10.05 19.37 21.02
N LYS A 378 10.01 18.32 21.85
CA LYS A 378 11.18 17.45 22.14
C LYS A 378 11.87 16.89 20.89
N HIS A 379 11.13 16.68 19.79
CA HIS A 379 11.69 16.15 18.55
C HIS A 379 12.60 17.15 17.80
N TYR A 380 12.54 18.42 18.17
CA TYR A 380 13.40 19.47 17.62
C TYR A 380 14.60 19.82 18.52
N GLU A 381 14.67 19.25 19.72
CA GLU A 381 15.68 19.61 20.74
C GLU A 381 17.02 18.87 20.56
N ASP A 382 17.08 17.79 19.77
CA ASP A 382 18.34 17.13 19.45
C ASP A 382 19.18 18.03 18.52
N MET A 383 20.32 18.48 19.03
CA MET A 383 21.26 19.35 18.31
C MET A 383 22.36 18.58 17.58
N LYS A 384 22.44 17.25 17.77
CA LYS A 384 23.52 16.43 17.19
C LYS A 384 23.06 15.66 15.95
N HIS A 385 21.78 15.33 15.87
CA HIS A 385 21.22 14.53 14.80
C HIS A 385 19.91 15.14 14.31
N THR A 386 19.48 14.71 13.13
CA THR A 386 18.12 14.97 12.66
C THR A 386 17.16 13.99 13.35
N ASN A 387 16.02 14.49 13.81
CA ASN A 387 14.94 13.65 14.32
C ASN A 387 13.99 13.25 13.19
N VAL A 388 13.66 11.96 13.04
CA VAL A 388 12.80 11.47 11.94
C VAL A 388 11.40 12.08 12.02
N TYR A 389 10.82 12.27 13.21
CA TYR A 389 9.49 12.89 13.37
C TYR A 389 9.49 14.36 12.91
N ALA A 390 10.52 15.11 13.32
CA ALA A 390 10.72 16.48 12.85
C ALA A 390 10.89 16.51 11.32
N PHE A 391 11.74 15.65 10.77
CA PHE A 391 11.97 15.54 9.33
C PHE A 391 10.67 15.26 8.54
N ILE A 392 9.90 14.24 8.91
CA ILE A 392 8.67 13.87 8.19
C ILE A 392 7.64 15.01 8.23
N LYS A 393 7.48 15.66 9.40
CA LYS A 393 6.57 16.81 9.52
C LYS A 393 7.03 17.98 8.66
N GLU A 394 8.32 18.33 8.74
CA GLU A 394 8.88 19.44 7.97
C GLU A 394 8.79 19.19 6.45
N LEU A 395 9.07 17.96 6.01
CA LEU A 395 8.94 17.57 4.61
C LEU A 395 7.46 17.68 4.16
N SER A 396 6.56 16.96 4.82
CA SER A 396 5.15 16.86 4.41
C SER A 396 4.44 18.22 4.45
N SER A 397 4.78 19.08 5.40
CA SER A 397 4.21 20.43 5.49
C SER A 397 4.56 21.33 4.31
N ARG A 398 5.67 21.07 3.59
CA ARG A 398 6.10 21.82 2.40
C ARG A 398 5.52 21.29 1.10
N LEU A 399 5.02 20.06 1.11
CA LEU A 399 4.48 19.43 -0.09
C LEU A 399 3.12 20.03 -0.46
N SER A 400 2.83 20.06 -1.76
CA SER A 400 1.57 20.62 -2.28
C SER A 400 0.41 19.63 -2.15
N GLU A 401 -0.81 20.12 -2.28
CA GLU A 401 -1.99 19.28 -2.51
C GLU A 401 -1.81 18.38 -3.72
N GLY A 402 -2.39 17.19 -3.69
CA GLY A 402 -2.26 16.20 -4.77
C GLY A 402 -0.86 15.59 -4.92
N GLN A 403 0.08 15.82 -4.01
CA GLN A 403 1.43 15.26 -4.06
C GLN A 403 1.41 13.76 -3.79
N VAL A 404 2.20 12.98 -4.55
CA VAL A 404 2.41 11.55 -4.29
C VAL A 404 3.68 11.36 -3.46
N THR A 405 3.56 10.64 -2.35
CA THR A 405 4.70 10.20 -1.53
C THR A 405 4.69 8.69 -1.40
N VAL A 406 5.81 8.08 -1.71
CA VAL A 406 6.08 6.64 -1.54
C VAL A 406 6.98 6.45 -0.34
N VAL A 407 6.69 5.47 0.51
CA VAL A 407 7.54 5.14 1.65
C VAL A 407 8.04 3.70 1.61
N GLY A 408 9.33 3.53 1.85
CA GLY A 408 9.95 2.22 2.07
C GLY A 408 9.65 1.68 3.47
N ASN A 409 9.91 0.40 3.68
CA ASN A 409 9.68 -0.24 4.98
C ASN A 409 10.72 0.18 6.03
N GLY A 410 10.38 0.03 7.32
CA GLY A 410 11.22 0.45 8.46
C GLY A 410 10.84 1.83 9.00
N SER A 411 11.83 2.66 9.37
CA SER A 411 11.58 3.99 9.95
C SER A 411 10.76 4.90 9.03
N ALA A 412 10.93 4.79 7.72
CA ALA A 412 10.21 5.58 6.72
C ALA A 412 8.70 5.34 6.79
N CYS A 413 8.26 4.07 6.78
CA CYS A 413 6.83 3.78 6.88
C CYS A 413 6.27 4.01 8.28
N VAL A 414 7.02 3.64 9.33
CA VAL A 414 6.54 3.78 10.72
C VAL A 414 6.34 5.24 11.08
N VAL A 415 7.38 6.06 10.92
CA VAL A 415 7.27 7.49 11.27
C VAL A 415 6.50 8.26 10.21
N GLY A 416 6.60 7.86 8.93
CA GLY A 416 5.77 8.40 7.87
C GLY A 416 4.28 8.25 8.19
N SER A 417 3.81 7.04 8.48
CA SER A 417 2.40 6.82 8.85
C SER A 417 2.00 7.50 10.17
N HIS A 418 2.94 7.88 11.04
CA HIS A 418 2.67 8.62 12.27
C HIS A 418 2.60 10.14 12.08
N ALA A 419 3.62 10.70 11.43
CA ALA A 419 3.97 12.12 11.51
C ALA A 419 3.69 12.91 10.22
N TYR A 420 3.34 12.20 9.13
CA TYR A 420 3.05 12.86 7.86
C TYR A 420 1.76 13.68 7.95
N VAL A 421 1.84 14.94 7.51
CA VAL A 421 0.69 15.85 7.42
C VAL A 421 0.05 15.70 6.05
N ILE A 422 -1.11 15.07 6.02
CA ILE A 422 -1.88 14.85 4.79
C ILE A 422 -2.63 16.11 4.40
N LYS A 423 -2.47 16.55 3.14
CA LYS A 423 -3.25 17.61 2.52
C LYS A 423 -4.22 17.04 1.48
N LYS A 424 -5.16 17.85 1.04
CA LYS A 424 -6.19 17.44 0.10
C LYS A 424 -5.63 16.79 -1.16
N GLY A 425 -6.18 15.63 -1.52
CA GLY A 425 -5.82 14.90 -2.73
C GLY A 425 -4.44 14.24 -2.74
N GLN A 426 -3.65 14.35 -1.67
CA GLN A 426 -2.36 13.67 -1.58
C GLN A 426 -2.54 12.15 -1.56
N ARG A 427 -1.50 11.46 -2.06
CA ARG A 427 -1.40 10.01 -1.97
C ARG A 427 -0.18 9.62 -1.16
N PHE A 428 -0.40 8.74 -0.19
CA PHE A 428 0.64 8.16 0.65
C PHE A 428 0.71 6.65 0.37
N ILE A 429 1.73 6.25 -0.36
CA ILE A 429 1.86 4.89 -0.90
C ILE A 429 2.75 4.05 0.01
N ILE A 430 2.17 3.00 0.55
CA ILE A 430 2.81 2.07 1.47
C ILE A 430 2.41 0.64 1.12
N ASN A 431 3.36 -0.27 1.15
CA ASN A 431 3.15 -1.71 1.04
C ASN A 431 2.95 -2.29 2.46
N SER A 432 1.70 -2.24 2.96
CA SER A 432 1.47 -2.44 4.39
C SER A 432 1.34 -3.89 4.82
N ALA A 433 0.76 -4.76 4.02
CA ALA A 433 0.44 -6.13 4.46
C ALA A 433 1.68 -7.03 4.47
N ILE A 434 2.47 -7.05 3.40
CA ILE A 434 3.72 -7.83 3.37
C ILE A 434 4.89 -7.07 3.96
N ALA A 435 4.87 -5.74 3.89
CA ALA A 435 5.89 -4.85 4.44
C ALA A 435 7.31 -5.18 3.96
N SER A 436 7.50 -5.44 2.65
CA SER A 436 8.80 -5.79 2.09
C SER A 436 9.75 -4.59 2.09
N MET A 437 10.99 -4.79 2.54
CA MET A 437 12.08 -3.86 2.24
C MET A 437 12.42 -3.93 0.75
N GLY A 438 12.95 -2.84 0.18
CA GLY A 438 13.20 -2.72 -1.25
C GLY A 438 11.97 -2.38 -2.09
N TYR A 439 10.81 -2.11 -1.47
CA TYR A 439 9.60 -1.62 -2.13
C TYR A 439 9.80 -0.22 -2.75
N ASP A 440 10.57 0.60 -2.12
CA ASP A 440 10.76 2.04 -2.26
C ASP A 440 11.07 2.53 -3.69
N LEU A 441 12.28 2.26 -4.23
CA LEU A 441 12.69 2.73 -5.56
C LEU A 441 11.76 2.20 -6.67
N PRO A 442 11.43 0.89 -6.72
CA PRO A 442 10.51 0.39 -7.72
C PRO A 442 9.11 1.01 -7.64
N ALA A 443 8.60 1.19 -6.43
CA ALA A 443 7.27 1.81 -6.24
C ALA A 443 7.27 3.28 -6.66
N ALA A 444 8.38 4.01 -6.45
CA ALA A 444 8.52 5.37 -6.96
C ALA A 444 8.53 5.41 -8.49
N ILE A 445 9.15 4.43 -9.17
CA ILE A 445 9.08 4.30 -10.63
C ILE A 445 7.62 4.11 -11.07
N GLY A 446 6.92 3.16 -10.47
CA GLY A 446 5.49 2.92 -10.77
C GLY A 446 4.64 4.15 -10.54
N ALA A 447 4.90 4.89 -9.46
CA ALA A 447 4.20 6.13 -9.12
C ALA A 447 4.43 7.24 -10.15
N VAL A 448 5.67 7.46 -10.59
CA VAL A 448 5.98 8.46 -11.62
C VAL A 448 5.30 8.11 -12.95
N VAL A 449 5.32 6.82 -13.33
CA VAL A 449 4.65 6.37 -14.56
C VAL A 449 3.14 6.53 -14.44
N ALA A 450 2.56 6.29 -13.27
CA ALA A 450 1.14 6.53 -13.02
C ALA A 450 0.77 8.01 -13.14
N GLU A 451 1.54 8.90 -12.53
CA GLU A 451 1.24 10.35 -12.53
C GLU A 451 1.46 11.01 -13.90
N HIS A 452 2.45 10.57 -14.66
CA HIS A 452 2.92 11.29 -15.83
C HIS A 452 2.84 10.48 -17.14
N GLY A 453 2.44 9.20 -17.10
CA GLY A 453 2.36 8.34 -18.26
C GLY A 453 3.69 8.27 -19.03
N ASN A 454 3.63 8.38 -20.36
CA ASN A 454 4.82 8.35 -21.21
C ASN A 454 5.78 9.52 -21.00
N LEU A 455 5.34 10.63 -20.41
CA LEU A 455 6.22 11.74 -20.04
C LEU A 455 7.23 11.31 -18.97
N ALA A 456 6.87 10.35 -18.09
CA ALA A 456 7.78 9.79 -17.10
C ALA A 456 9.05 9.15 -17.70
N LEU A 457 8.97 8.69 -18.95
CA LEU A 457 10.05 8.02 -19.68
C LEU A 457 10.76 8.94 -20.67
N ASN A 458 10.39 10.22 -20.70
CA ASN A 458 10.93 11.21 -21.61
C ASN A 458 11.78 12.25 -20.86
N ARG A 459 13.09 12.26 -21.10
CA ARG A 459 14.02 13.23 -20.50
C ARG A 459 13.65 14.71 -20.78
N GLU A 460 12.89 14.96 -21.84
CA GLU A 460 12.38 16.31 -22.17
C GLU A 460 11.24 16.73 -21.24
N ALA A 461 10.61 15.79 -20.52
CA ALA A 461 9.50 16.07 -19.61
C ALA A 461 9.86 17.06 -18.50
N LEU A 462 11.11 17.08 -18.05
CA LEU A 462 11.59 18.02 -17.03
C LEU A 462 11.56 19.49 -17.48
N LYS A 463 11.31 19.76 -18.77
CA LYS A 463 11.12 21.11 -19.29
C LYS A 463 9.71 21.67 -19.07
N HIS A 464 8.77 20.81 -18.67
CA HIS A 464 7.39 21.19 -18.35
C HIS A 464 7.29 21.60 -16.88
N ASP A 465 6.82 22.80 -16.61
CA ASP A 465 6.71 23.34 -15.24
C ASP A 465 5.59 22.69 -14.41
N ASP A 466 4.69 21.96 -15.05
CA ASP A 466 3.51 21.28 -14.44
C ASP A 466 3.81 19.87 -13.93
N ILE A 467 5.01 19.34 -14.17
CA ILE A 467 5.39 18.00 -13.71
C ILE A 467 5.69 18.04 -12.22
N LYS A 468 4.86 17.36 -11.44
CA LYS A 468 5.08 17.18 -10.00
C LYS A 468 6.10 16.10 -9.74
N ASP A 469 6.99 16.35 -8.79
CA ASP A 469 7.89 15.32 -8.29
C ASP A 469 7.10 14.21 -7.56
N VAL A 470 7.58 12.99 -7.61
CA VAL A 470 7.22 11.95 -6.64
C VAL A 470 8.23 12.00 -5.49
N ILE A 471 7.74 12.04 -4.28
CA ILE A 471 8.57 12.02 -3.08
C ILE A 471 8.78 10.56 -2.65
N LEU A 472 10.02 10.18 -2.43
CA LEU A 472 10.37 8.88 -1.89
C LEU A 472 11.08 9.05 -0.56
N VAL A 473 10.56 8.43 0.49
CA VAL A 473 11.25 8.31 1.78
C VAL A 473 11.58 6.85 2.02
N THR A 474 12.85 6.55 2.20
CA THR A 474 13.37 5.19 2.39
C THR A 474 14.38 5.13 3.54
N GLY A 475 14.82 3.93 3.92
CA GLY A 475 15.90 3.70 4.87
C GLY A 475 17.19 3.25 4.18
N ASP A 476 18.33 3.46 4.85
CA ASP A 476 19.65 3.05 4.38
C ASP A 476 19.77 1.53 4.10
N GLY A 477 19.03 0.71 4.84
CA GLY A 477 18.96 -0.73 4.62
C GLY A 477 17.95 -1.14 3.53
N SER A 478 16.78 -0.50 3.48
CA SER A 478 15.72 -0.85 2.53
C SER A 478 16.13 -0.55 1.09
N ILE A 479 16.76 0.59 0.84
CA ILE A 479 17.19 1.01 -0.50
C ILE A 479 18.17 0.01 -1.14
N GLN A 480 18.95 -0.73 -0.31
CA GLN A 480 19.94 -1.70 -0.83
C GLN A 480 19.29 -2.86 -1.60
N MET A 481 18.04 -3.20 -1.29
CA MET A 481 17.41 -4.41 -1.85
C MET A 481 16.96 -4.25 -3.31
N ASN A 482 16.85 -3.02 -3.82
CA ASN A 482 16.58 -2.71 -5.22
C ASN A 482 17.37 -1.48 -5.69
N ILE A 483 18.59 -1.32 -5.19
CA ILE A 483 19.45 -0.14 -5.43
C ILE A 483 19.76 0.09 -6.90
N GLN A 484 19.78 -0.97 -7.71
CA GLN A 484 20.01 -0.92 -9.16
C GLN A 484 18.95 -0.08 -9.89
N GLU A 485 17.77 0.10 -9.30
CA GLU A 485 16.71 0.91 -9.90
C GLU A 485 17.00 2.43 -9.86
N LEU A 486 18.02 2.85 -9.12
CA LEU A 486 18.59 4.19 -9.28
C LEU A 486 19.00 4.44 -10.74
N GLN A 487 19.50 3.39 -11.45
CA GLN A 487 19.85 3.51 -12.86
C GLN A 487 18.60 3.70 -13.74
N THR A 488 17.51 3.04 -13.44
CA THR A 488 16.23 3.24 -14.18
C THR A 488 15.72 4.68 -14.03
N ILE A 489 15.69 5.20 -12.80
CA ILE A 489 15.26 6.57 -12.51
C ILE A 489 16.15 7.60 -13.22
N ILE A 490 17.46 7.48 -13.10
CA ILE A 490 18.39 8.46 -13.69
C ILE A 490 18.44 8.36 -15.22
N HIS A 491 18.27 7.14 -15.78
CA HIS A 491 18.21 6.95 -17.23
C HIS A 491 17.09 7.75 -17.88
N HIS A 492 15.90 7.72 -17.27
CA HIS A 492 14.73 8.44 -17.75
C HIS A 492 14.62 9.88 -17.20
N GLN A 493 15.51 10.29 -16.28
CA GLN A 493 15.41 11.55 -15.55
C GLN A 493 14.05 11.71 -14.85
N MET A 494 13.55 10.63 -14.25
CA MET A 494 12.26 10.64 -13.55
C MET A 494 12.26 11.66 -12.40
N PRO A 495 11.20 12.45 -12.23
CA PRO A 495 11.12 13.49 -11.19
C PRO A 495 10.87 12.86 -9.81
N VAL A 496 11.90 12.24 -9.22
CA VAL A 496 11.83 11.58 -7.91
C VAL A 496 12.79 12.26 -6.93
N LYS A 497 12.28 12.74 -5.80
CA LYS A 497 13.10 13.24 -4.67
C LYS A 497 13.26 12.13 -3.65
N ILE A 498 14.45 11.60 -3.53
CA ILE A 498 14.78 10.43 -2.70
C ILE A 498 15.38 10.91 -1.38
N PHE A 499 14.65 10.72 -0.28
CA PHE A 499 15.13 11.00 1.07
C PHE A 499 15.47 9.68 1.77
N VAL A 500 16.75 9.49 2.10
CA VAL A 500 17.26 8.27 2.73
C VAL A 500 17.47 8.54 4.22
N ILE A 501 16.66 7.93 5.06
CA ILE A 501 16.84 7.94 6.52
C ILE A 501 18.02 7.01 6.84
N ASN A 502 19.14 7.60 7.25
CA ASN A 502 20.32 6.87 7.70
C ASN A 502 20.37 6.81 9.22
N ASN A 503 19.94 5.69 9.76
CA ASN A 503 20.07 5.33 11.18
C ASN A 503 21.03 4.14 11.36
N GLN A 504 21.95 3.97 10.42
CA GLN A 504 22.99 2.93 10.40
C GLN A 504 22.42 1.52 10.49
N GLY A 505 21.34 1.25 9.73
CA GLY A 505 20.86 -0.11 9.51
C GLY A 505 19.42 -0.42 9.88
N TYR A 506 19.18 -1.65 10.30
CA TYR A 506 17.83 -2.18 10.53
C TYR A 506 17.27 -1.77 11.91
N HIS A 507 16.84 -0.52 11.99
CA HIS A 507 16.47 0.13 13.25
C HIS A 507 15.33 -0.54 14.01
N SER A 508 14.31 -1.04 13.32
CA SER A 508 13.21 -1.78 13.98
C SER A 508 13.73 -3.03 14.69
N ILE A 509 14.67 -3.73 14.08
CA ILE A 509 15.30 -4.92 14.69
C ILE A 509 16.23 -4.51 15.81
N ARG A 510 16.99 -3.41 15.67
CA ARG A 510 17.80 -2.84 16.78
C ARG A 510 16.94 -2.58 18.01
N GLN A 511 15.76 -1.97 17.84
CA GLN A 511 14.83 -1.75 18.97
C GLN A 511 14.35 -3.06 19.59
N THR A 512 14.04 -4.07 18.77
CA THR A 512 13.63 -5.39 19.27
C THR A 512 14.74 -6.04 20.08
N GLN A 513 15.97 -6.06 19.55
CA GLN A 513 17.12 -6.64 20.23
C GLN A 513 17.50 -5.85 21.48
N THR A 514 17.32 -4.53 21.49
CA THR A 514 17.49 -3.71 22.69
C THR A 514 16.49 -4.06 23.77
N ASN A 515 15.21 -4.23 23.42
CA ASN A 515 14.14 -4.39 24.40
C ASN A 515 13.99 -5.83 24.92
N LEU A 516 14.30 -6.83 24.09
CA LEU A 516 14.03 -8.24 24.41
C LEU A 516 15.29 -9.09 24.59
N PHE A 517 16.44 -8.66 24.07
CA PHE A 517 17.67 -9.46 24.00
C PHE A 517 18.90 -8.71 24.57
N GLU A 518 18.69 -7.78 25.50
CA GLU A 518 19.76 -7.13 26.27
C GLU A 518 20.87 -6.49 25.40
N LYS A 519 20.49 -5.98 24.21
CA LYS A 519 21.41 -5.40 23.22
C LYS A 519 22.45 -6.40 22.64
N HIS A 520 22.14 -7.70 22.65
CA HIS A 520 22.94 -8.68 21.91
C HIS A 520 22.66 -8.54 20.41
N PHE A 521 23.37 -7.59 19.78
CA PHE A 521 23.13 -7.20 18.41
C PHE A 521 23.72 -8.20 17.40
N VAL A 522 22.88 -8.60 16.42
CA VAL A 522 23.27 -9.43 15.27
C VAL A 522 22.54 -8.91 14.03
N GLY A 523 23.23 -8.78 12.91
CA GLY A 523 22.68 -8.47 11.60
C GLY A 523 21.93 -7.14 11.48
N ILE A 524 22.24 -6.14 12.30
CA ILE A 524 21.52 -4.86 12.30
C ILE A 524 22.25 -3.72 11.60
N GLY A 525 23.57 -3.83 11.46
CA GLY A 525 24.40 -2.79 10.87
C GLY A 525 25.80 -2.74 11.49
N PRO A 526 26.55 -1.65 11.32
CA PRO A 526 27.93 -1.55 11.82
C PRO A 526 28.07 -1.83 13.33
N GLU A 527 27.05 -1.52 14.13
CA GLU A 527 27.04 -1.75 15.57
C GLU A 527 27.10 -3.24 15.94
N SER A 528 26.56 -4.14 15.12
CA SER A 528 26.66 -5.59 15.31
C SER A 528 27.98 -6.17 14.80
N GLY A 529 28.74 -5.42 14.00
CA GLY A 529 30.05 -5.82 13.47
C GLY A 529 30.04 -6.82 12.32
N ASP A 530 28.85 -7.27 11.91
CA ASP A 530 28.64 -8.32 10.89
C ASP A 530 27.98 -7.79 9.60
N LEU A 531 27.54 -6.52 9.58
CA LEU A 531 26.87 -5.88 8.46
C LEU A 531 27.25 -4.40 8.36
N SER A 532 27.35 -3.88 7.14
CA SER A 532 27.56 -2.46 6.89
C SER A 532 26.78 -1.98 5.66
N PHE A 533 26.68 -0.67 5.49
CA PHE A 533 25.98 -0.03 4.37
C PHE A 533 26.93 0.90 3.63
N PRO A 534 26.73 1.11 2.30
CA PRO A 534 27.57 1.99 1.53
C PRO A 534 27.40 3.46 1.95
N ASP A 535 28.43 4.26 1.74
CA ASP A 535 28.38 5.70 1.87
C ASP A 535 27.54 6.30 0.72
N MET A 536 26.38 6.85 1.04
CA MET A 536 25.47 7.45 0.07
C MET A 536 26.10 8.65 -0.66
N GLY A 537 27.02 9.36 -0.02
CA GLY A 537 27.74 10.47 -0.63
C GLY A 537 28.70 10.04 -1.73
N LYS A 538 29.13 8.77 -1.74
CA LYS A 538 29.92 8.18 -2.83
C LYS A 538 29.03 7.49 -3.86
N LEU A 539 27.96 6.87 -3.41
CA LEU A 539 27.06 6.09 -4.26
C LEU A 539 26.19 7.00 -5.15
N ALA A 540 25.62 8.05 -4.62
CA ALA A 540 24.75 8.96 -5.38
C ALA A 540 25.46 9.59 -6.60
N PRO A 541 26.68 10.16 -6.48
CA PRO A 541 27.44 10.64 -7.64
C PRO A 541 27.83 9.53 -8.63
N ALA A 542 28.07 8.30 -8.16
CA ALA A 542 28.38 7.18 -9.06
C ALA A 542 27.22 6.83 -10.00
N TYR A 543 25.98 7.03 -9.55
CA TYR A 543 24.78 6.93 -10.38
C TYR A 543 24.44 8.25 -11.12
N GLY A 544 25.16 9.35 -10.84
CA GLY A 544 24.93 10.66 -11.49
C GLY A 544 23.88 11.53 -10.82
N TYR A 545 23.55 11.29 -9.55
CA TYR A 545 22.59 12.10 -8.80
C TYR A 545 23.26 13.30 -8.11
N PRO A 546 22.61 14.48 -8.10
CA PRO A 546 22.92 15.50 -7.10
C PRO A 546 22.63 14.95 -5.71
N PHE A 547 23.58 15.20 -4.77
CA PHE A 547 23.52 14.66 -3.42
C PHE A 547 23.47 15.77 -2.38
N PHE A 548 22.63 15.57 -1.37
CA PHE A 548 22.48 16.44 -0.21
C PHE A 548 22.55 15.61 1.07
N ARG A 549 22.95 16.23 2.18
CA ARG A 549 22.96 15.59 3.50
C ARG A 549 22.43 16.57 4.54
N CYS A 550 21.55 16.07 5.40
CA CYS A 550 21.04 16.78 6.57
C CYS A 550 21.52 16.05 7.82
N GLU A 551 22.37 16.70 8.61
CA GLU A 551 22.99 16.09 9.80
C GLU A 551 22.24 16.44 11.08
N THR A 552 21.56 17.59 11.12
CA THR A 552 20.90 18.10 12.33
C THR A 552 19.55 18.74 12.02
N ASN A 553 18.69 18.82 13.03
CA ASN A 553 17.40 19.50 12.92
C ASN A 553 17.51 20.94 12.40
N ALA A 554 18.58 21.66 12.74
CA ALA A 554 18.78 23.04 12.30
C ALA A 554 18.95 23.18 10.77
N GLN A 555 19.36 22.11 10.09
CA GLN A 555 19.57 22.10 8.64
C GLN A 555 18.31 21.69 7.84
N LEU A 556 17.25 21.19 8.51
CA LEU A 556 16.08 20.61 7.84
C LEU A 556 15.46 21.55 6.83
N ASP A 557 15.17 22.79 7.24
CA ASP A 557 14.49 23.77 6.38
C ASP A 557 15.26 24.06 5.10
N GLU A 558 16.54 24.40 5.24
CA GLU A 558 17.42 24.72 4.11
C GLU A 558 17.63 23.51 3.20
N THR A 559 17.90 22.34 3.80
CA THR A 559 18.21 21.13 3.03
C THR A 559 17.00 20.63 2.24
N ILE A 560 15.82 20.53 2.88
CA ILE A 560 14.59 20.12 2.19
C ILE A 560 14.26 21.08 1.05
N SER A 561 14.37 22.40 1.28
CA SER A 561 14.10 23.42 0.27
C SER A 561 15.06 23.28 -0.93
N LYS A 562 16.35 23.04 -0.69
CA LYS A 562 17.34 22.80 -1.76
C LYS A 562 17.01 21.56 -2.59
N VAL A 563 16.64 20.45 -1.92
CA VAL A 563 16.31 19.19 -2.61
C VAL A 563 15.06 19.36 -3.47
N LEU A 564 14.00 19.98 -2.94
CA LEU A 564 12.76 20.21 -3.66
C LEU A 564 12.92 21.19 -4.84
N ALA A 565 13.91 22.07 -4.80
CA ALA A 565 14.23 22.99 -5.89
C ALA A 565 15.00 22.36 -7.05
N VAL A 566 15.56 21.16 -6.89
CA VAL A 566 16.27 20.46 -8.00
C VAL A 566 15.28 20.08 -9.08
N LYS A 567 15.58 20.40 -10.33
CA LYS A 567 14.85 19.84 -11.47
C LYS A 567 15.34 18.42 -11.74
N GLY A 568 14.43 17.45 -11.72
CA GLY A 568 14.73 16.03 -11.89
C GLY A 568 15.09 15.30 -10.59
N PRO A 569 15.67 14.09 -10.70
CA PRO A 569 15.94 13.24 -9.54
C PRO A 569 17.06 13.79 -8.65
N ALA A 570 16.91 13.61 -7.34
CA ALA A 570 17.91 14.01 -6.35
C ALA A 570 17.90 13.03 -5.17
N ILE A 571 19.05 12.86 -4.51
CA ILE A 571 19.18 12.06 -3.30
C ILE A 571 19.57 12.97 -2.13
N CYS A 572 18.84 12.84 -1.02
CA CYS A 572 19.14 13.49 0.24
C CYS A 572 19.25 12.47 1.36
N GLU A 573 20.36 12.43 2.05
CA GLU A 573 20.57 11.59 3.23
C GLU A 573 20.26 12.35 4.50
N ILE A 574 19.41 11.77 5.34
CA ILE A 574 18.96 12.31 6.62
C ILE A 574 19.63 11.51 7.74
N MET A 575 20.60 12.12 8.43
CA MET A 575 21.37 11.47 9.49
C MET A 575 20.60 11.44 10.80
N VAL A 576 20.23 10.24 11.25
CA VAL A 576 19.36 10.04 12.41
C VAL A 576 20.06 9.26 13.51
N SER A 577 19.76 9.60 14.77
CA SER A 577 20.26 8.87 15.92
C SER A 577 19.80 7.40 15.92
N THR A 578 20.73 6.49 16.21
CA THR A 578 20.43 5.06 16.42
C THR A 578 19.60 4.80 17.69
N GLU A 579 19.50 5.78 18.59
CA GLU A 579 18.74 5.70 19.83
C GLU A 579 17.28 6.19 19.69
N GLN A 580 16.89 6.70 18.51
CA GLN A 580 15.55 7.22 18.30
C GLN A 580 14.49 6.14 18.46
N LYS A 581 13.47 6.40 19.30
CA LYS A 581 12.35 5.48 19.53
C LYS A 581 11.17 5.80 18.61
N PHE A 582 10.35 4.79 18.33
CA PHE A 582 9.03 4.96 17.72
C PHE A 582 8.00 5.22 18.81
N GLU A 583 7.34 6.38 18.78
CA GLU A 583 6.38 6.84 19.79
C GLU A 583 5.29 7.73 19.16
N PRO A 584 4.01 7.58 19.56
CA PRO A 584 3.48 6.58 20.48
C PRO A 584 3.34 5.21 19.80
N LYS A 585 3.29 4.14 20.58
CA LYS A 585 3.03 2.79 20.06
C LYS A 585 2.43 1.87 21.14
N SER A 586 1.74 0.82 20.70
CA SER A 586 1.42 -0.30 21.60
C SER A 586 2.72 -0.95 22.08
N ALA A 587 2.87 -1.11 23.40
CA ALA A 587 4.04 -1.71 24.01
C ALA A 587 3.72 -3.14 24.46
N THR A 588 4.64 -4.07 24.19
CA THR A 588 4.57 -5.41 24.74
C THR A 588 5.29 -5.43 26.09
N LYS A 589 4.61 -5.90 27.13
CA LYS A 589 5.21 -6.16 28.46
C LYS A 589 5.51 -7.65 28.59
N ARG A 590 6.66 -7.98 29.15
CA ARG A 590 6.99 -9.34 29.57
C ARG A 590 6.67 -9.48 31.05
N LEU A 591 5.79 -10.41 31.38
CA LEU A 591 5.48 -10.75 32.77
C LEU A 591 6.59 -11.62 33.39
N GLU A 592 6.56 -11.78 34.71
CA GLU A 592 7.55 -12.58 35.46
C GLU A 592 7.60 -14.04 34.99
N ASP A 593 6.48 -14.61 34.56
CA ASP A 593 6.38 -15.95 34.02
C ASP A 593 6.87 -16.09 32.56
N GLY A 594 7.36 -14.99 31.96
CA GLY A 594 7.81 -14.92 30.57
C GLY A 594 6.72 -14.64 29.55
N THR A 595 5.45 -14.58 29.94
CA THR A 595 4.31 -14.27 29.05
C THR A 595 4.41 -12.85 28.52
N LEU A 596 4.18 -12.70 27.22
CA LEU A 596 4.10 -11.39 26.57
C LEU A 596 2.66 -10.90 26.55
N VAL A 597 2.40 -9.73 27.10
CA VAL A 597 1.07 -9.09 27.11
C VAL A 597 1.13 -7.73 26.43
N SER A 598 0.10 -7.43 25.64
CA SER A 598 -0.08 -6.12 25.03
C SER A 598 -1.22 -5.38 25.72
N PRO A 599 -1.02 -4.13 26.19
CA PRO A 599 -2.10 -3.33 26.74
C PRO A 599 -3.15 -3.03 25.68
N PRO A 600 -4.37 -2.61 26.09
CA PRO A 600 -5.37 -2.07 25.18
C PRO A 600 -4.82 -0.86 24.39
N LEU A 601 -5.38 -0.61 23.20
CA LEU A 601 -4.85 0.42 22.29
C LEU A 601 -5.07 1.86 22.80
N GLU A 602 -5.90 2.09 23.78
CA GLU A 602 -6.01 3.38 24.45
C GLU A 602 -4.80 3.71 25.33
N ASP A 603 -3.99 2.72 25.74
CA ASP A 603 -2.83 2.91 26.62
C ASP A 603 -1.50 2.69 25.88
N LEU A 604 -1.17 3.61 24.99
CA LEU A 604 0.07 3.57 24.20
C LEU A 604 1.29 4.02 25.01
N ALA A 605 2.46 3.43 24.72
CA ALA A 605 3.74 3.89 25.24
C ALA A 605 4.27 5.11 24.46
N PRO A 606 4.99 6.05 25.13
CA PRO A 606 5.21 6.15 26.55
C PRO A 606 3.89 6.38 27.30
N PHE A 607 3.68 5.64 28.40
CA PHE A 607 2.42 5.72 29.13
C PHE A 607 2.19 7.11 29.72
N LEU A 608 0.93 7.58 29.60
CA LEU A 608 0.51 8.81 30.27
C LEU A 608 0.52 8.63 31.79
N ASP A 609 0.59 9.74 32.51
CA ASP A 609 0.23 9.76 33.92
C ASP A 609 -1.13 9.09 34.12
N ARG A 610 -1.32 8.32 35.20
CA ARG A 610 -2.53 7.52 35.36
C ARG A 610 -3.79 8.38 35.52
N ASP A 611 -3.71 9.49 36.25
CA ASP A 611 -4.85 10.40 36.40
C ASP A 611 -5.20 11.06 35.05
N GLU A 612 -4.18 11.45 34.30
CA GLU A 612 -4.35 11.95 32.94
C GLU A 612 -4.96 10.88 32.04
N PHE A 613 -4.46 9.65 32.06
CA PHE A 613 -5.02 8.54 31.28
C PHE A 613 -6.48 8.31 31.61
N TYR A 614 -6.83 8.19 32.92
CA TYR A 614 -8.21 7.96 33.35
C TYR A 614 -9.15 9.12 32.99
N SER A 615 -8.67 10.35 32.96
CA SER A 615 -9.45 11.52 32.53
C SER A 615 -9.85 11.49 31.06
N ASN A 616 -9.12 10.72 30.24
CA ASN A 616 -9.43 10.54 28.82
C ASN A 616 -10.36 9.33 28.53
N MET A 617 -10.61 8.49 29.53
CA MET A 617 -11.48 7.34 29.38
C MET A 617 -12.92 7.68 29.70
N ILE A 618 -13.82 7.41 28.74
CA ILE A 618 -15.27 7.51 28.90
C ILE A 618 -15.83 6.14 29.27
N ILE A 619 -15.25 5.09 28.69
CA ILE A 619 -15.58 3.69 29.04
C ILE A 619 -14.68 3.22 30.20
N LYS A 620 -15.08 2.12 30.83
CA LYS A 620 -14.30 1.57 31.94
C LYS A 620 -12.92 1.11 31.45
N PRO A 621 -11.81 1.64 32.02
CA PRO A 621 -10.48 1.17 31.70
C PRO A 621 -10.29 -0.30 32.07
N ILE A 622 -9.45 -1.01 31.32
CA ILE A 622 -9.00 -2.35 31.65
C ILE A 622 -7.67 -2.21 32.40
N SER A 623 -7.60 -2.83 33.57
CA SER A 623 -6.41 -2.84 34.45
C SER A 623 -5.34 -3.82 33.93
#